data_0e3e2dd2fd204c2c45ab3b0ba6cc1730
#
_entry.id   0e3e2dd2fd204c2c45ab3b0ba6cc1730
#
_cell.length_a   1.000
_cell.length_b   1.000
_cell.length_c   1.000
_cell.angle_alpha   90.00
_cell.angle_beta   90.00
_cell.angle_gamma   90.00
#
_symmetry.space_group_name_H-M   'P 1'
#
loop_
_entity.id
_entity.type
_entity.pdbx_description
1 polymer ?
#
loop_
_entity_poly.entity_id
_entity_poly.type
_entity_poly.pdbx_seq_one_letter_code
_entity_poly.pdbx_strand_id
1 'polypeptide(L)'
;MMRRASLTLALGLFLAACGGQVEMAPMVAPPVAAPPTTQATQSLEAATPVPAELQPAVRGMSAARLPAHTTLVALTVGDTAVYETTMHTDPMLTMPHTTILGTVTVFEVVEGPTEGWARVRLPVRPNGSEGWVKADDVMLYVVDSKVEIDLSERSLTYFEDGEEVLTTPVAVGTSRNPTPVGEFFVTDNVTLANPGSPWGPHAFGISARSDTITEYNGGDGIIGIHGTNRPASIGNAASLGCVRLPNEVITALHQMVPIGTPVEITA
;
A
#
# COMPACT_ATOMS: atom_id res chain seq x y z
N MET A 1 -47.89 -68.62 35.71
CA MET A 1 -47.90 -69.54 34.55
C MET A 1 -46.76 -69.09 33.63
N MET A 2 -45.60 -69.77 33.77
CA MET A 2 -45.14 -70.82 32.82
C MET A 2 -45.00 -70.25 31.38
N ARG A 3 -43.89 -70.20 30.81
CA ARG A 3 -42.74 -71.00 30.33
C ARG A 3 -42.29 -70.32 29.03
N ARG A 4 -41.20 -70.32 28.50
CA ARG A 4 -39.89 -70.99 28.42
C ARG A 4 -39.06 -70.28 27.38
N ALA A 5 -37.87 -70.01 27.65
CA ALA A 5 -36.63 -70.20 27.02
C ALA A 5 -36.59 -70.82 25.60
N SER A 6 -35.86 -70.28 24.72
CA SER A 6 -35.02 -71.03 23.78
C SER A 6 -33.85 -70.20 23.29
N LEU A 7 -32.73 -70.74 23.48
CA LEU A 7 -31.37 -70.37 23.08
C LEU A 7 -31.15 -70.81 21.61
N THR A 8 -30.63 -70.02 20.76
CA THR A 8 -29.97 -70.46 19.53
C THR A 8 -28.68 -69.71 19.26
N LEU A 9 -27.66 -70.48 19.28
CA LEU A 9 -26.25 -70.15 19.00
C LEU A 9 -26.01 -70.21 17.47
N ALA A 10 -25.36 -69.24 16.87
CA ALA A 10 -24.65 -69.38 15.61
C ALA A 10 -23.65 -68.18 15.47
N LEU A 11 -22.46 -68.47 15.71
CA LEU A 11 -21.31 -68.74 14.87
C LEU A 11 -20.91 -67.56 13.99
N GLY A 12 -19.74 -67.09 14.30
CA GLY A 12 -18.99 -65.97 13.86
C GLY A 12 -18.66 -65.83 12.37
N LEU A 13 -18.29 -64.65 12.06
CA LEU A 13 -17.25 -64.39 11.04
C LEU A 13 -16.52 -63.12 11.43
N PHE A 14 -15.26 -63.26 11.76
CA PHE A 14 -14.32 -62.16 11.91
C PHE A 14 -14.02 -61.60 10.50
N LEU A 15 -14.40 -60.35 10.25
CA LEU A 15 -13.80 -59.54 9.21
C LEU A 15 -13.09 -58.37 9.88
N ALA A 16 -11.76 -58.49 9.97
CA ALA A 16 -10.87 -57.41 10.35
C ALA A 16 -10.86 -56.36 9.21
N ALA A 17 -11.63 -55.29 9.40
CA ALA A 17 -11.47 -54.08 8.60
C ALA A 17 -10.38 -53.22 9.26
N CYS A 18 -9.22 -53.15 8.65
CA CYS A 18 -8.18 -52.15 8.94
C CYS A 18 -8.74 -50.74 8.69
N GLY A 19 -9.31 -50.16 9.74
CA GLY A 19 -9.62 -48.74 9.78
C GLY A 19 -8.35 -47.96 10.08
N GLY A 20 -7.56 -47.66 9.06
CA GLY A 20 -6.51 -46.67 9.17
C GLY A 20 -7.15 -45.30 9.39
N GLN A 21 -7.09 -44.79 10.61
CA GLN A 21 -7.32 -43.36 10.85
C GLN A 21 -6.19 -42.61 10.15
N VAL A 22 -6.56 -41.93 9.09
CA VAL A 22 -5.67 -40.92 8.50
C VAL A 22 -5.71 -39.73 9.45
N GLU A 23 -4.74 -39.70 10.35
CA GLU A 23 -4.44 -38.52 11.15
C GLU A 23 -4.00 -37.42 10.19
N MET A 24 -4.92 -36.49 9.88
CA MET A 24 -4.59 -35.29 9.14
C MET A 24 -3.68 -34.47 10.02
N ALA A 25 -2.38 -34.52 9.72
CA ALA A 25 -1.42 -33.59 10.29
C ALA A 25 -1.92 -32.16 10.04
N PRO A 26 -1.83 -31.25 11.01
CA PRO A 26 -2.17 -29.85 10.78
C PRO A 26 -1.29 -29.34 9.64
N MET A 27 -1.93 -28.86 8.56
CA MET A 27 -1.23 -28.14 7.51
C MET A 27 -0.66 -26.88 8.13
N VAL A 28 0.59 -26.96 8.57
CA VAL A 28 1.40 -25.78 8.87
C VAL A 28 1.56 -25.06 7.55
N ALA A 29 0.92 -23.89 7.42
CA ALA A 29 1.17 -23.02 6.30
C ALA A 29 2.69 -22.78 6.21
N PRO A 30 3.30 -22.92 5.03
CA PRO A 30 4.73 -22.66 4.90
C PRO A 30 5.00 -21.24 5.43
N PRO A 31 6.10 -21.03 6.17
CA PRO A 31 6.46 -19.72 6.65
C PRO A 31 6.50 -18.77 5.44
N VAL A 32 5.70 -17.70 5.50
CA VAL A 32 5.79 -16.61 4.54
C VAL A 32 7.21 -16.08 4.68
N ALA A 33 8.04 -16.27 3.65
CA ALA A 33 9.41 -15.80 3.66
C ALA A 33 9.36 -14.30 3.95
N ALA A 34 10.06 -13.87 5.00
CA ALA A 34 10.26 -12.47 5.29
C ALA A 34 10.84 -11.79 4.03
N PRO A 35 10.39 -10.59 3.66
CA PRO A 35 11.07 -9.84 2.61
C PRO A 35 12.53 -9.71 3.02
N PRO A 36 13.46 -9.85 2.07
CA PRO A 36 14.87 -9.68 2.38
C PRO A 36 15.06 -8.28 2.96
N THR A 37 15.72 -8.22 4.12
CA THR A 37 16.27 -6.98 4.69
C THR A 37 17.43 -6.56 3.79
N THR A 38 17.11 -6.13 2.59
CA THR A 38 18.11 -5.65 1.63
C THR A 38 17.85 -4.17 1.47
N GLN A 39 18.87 -3.40 1.76
CA GLN A 39 18.88 -1.98 1.46
C GLN A 39 18.41 -1.81 0.02
N ALA A 40 17.18 -1.30 -0.14
CA ALA A 40 16.67 -0.90 -1.43
C ALA A 40 17.60 0.21 -1.93
N THR A 41 18.33 -0.05 -2.99
CA THR A 41 19.07 0.99 -3.70
C THR A 41 18.02 1.84 -4.39
N GLN A 42 17.73 2.99 -3.81
CA GLN A 42 16.68 3.88 -4.28
C GLN A 42 17.16 4.59 -5.53
N SER A 43 16.40 4.49 -6.60
CA SER A 43 16.42 5.51 -7.64
C SER A 43 15.57 6.69 -7.16
N LEU A 44 16.22 7.69 -6.57
CA LEU A 44 15.62 9.00 -6.27
C LEU A 44 15.25 9.78 -7.55
N GLU A 45 15.33 9.15 -8.73
CA GLU A 45 15.14 9.82 -10.02
C GLU A 45 13.68 9.95 -10.47
N ALA A 46 12.71 9.42 -9.74
CA ALA A 46 11.32 9.41 -10.21
C ALA A 46 10.51 10.66 -9.84
N ALA A 47 10.94 11.50 -8.91
CA ALA A 47 10.35 12.82 -8.68
C ALA A 47 11.42 13.86 -8.85
N THR A 48 11.29 14.71 -9.87
CA THR A 48 12.17 15.87 -10.03
C THR A 48 11.72 16.92 -9.00
N PRO A 49 12.44 17.11 -7.88
CA PRO A 49 12.09 18.18 -6.96
C PRO A 49 12.14 19.49 -7.71
N VAL A 50 11.19 20.39 -7.43
CA VAL A 50 11.21 21.74 -8.01
C VAL A 50 12.58 22.36 -7.71
N PRO A 51 13.33 22.84 -8.72
CA PRO A 51 14.58 23.51 -8.50
C PRO A 51 14.44 24.59 -7.42
N ALA A 52 15.47 24.80 -6.58
CA ALA A 52 15.41 25.75 -5.48
C ALA A 52 14.99 27.17 -5.92
N GLU A 53 15.34 27.55 -7.12
CA GLU A 53 14.94 28.81 -7.76
C GLU A 53 13.44 28.94 -8.06
N LEU A 54 12.72 27.82 -8.24
CA LEU A 54 11.26 27.79 -8.48
C LEU A 54 10.46 27.62 -7.17
N GLN A 55 11.09 27.29 -6.07
CA GLN A 55 10.47 27.10 -4.76
C GLN A 55 9.63 28.31 -4.29
N PRO A 56 10.08 29.57 -4.44
CA PRO A 56 9.27 30.74 -4.11
C PRO A 56 7.98 30.84 -4.91
N ALA A 57 8.00 30.45 -6.19
CA ALA A 57 6.82 30.45 -7.05
C ALA A 57 5.81 29.39 -6.60
N VAL A 58 6.28 28.19 -6.25
CA VAL A 58 5.42 27.09 -5.74
C VAL A 58 4.88 27.42 -4.34
N ARG A 59 5.67 28.06 -3.46
CA ARG A 59 5.20 28.53 -2.14
C ARG A 59 4.09 29.59 -2.22
N GLY A 60 4.02 30.35 -3.31
CA GLY A 60 2.94 31.29 -3.59
C GLY A 60 1.68 30.64 -4.18
N MET A 61 1.75 29.39 -4.57
CA MET A 61 0.63 28.62 -5.12
C MET A 61 -0.11 27.92 -3.97
N SER A 62 -1.39 28.20 -3.82
CA SER A 62 -2.25 27.40 -2.95
C SER A 62 -2.71 26.16 -3.70
N ALA A 63 -2.81 25.01 -3.02
CA ALA A 63 -3.36 23.78 -3.58
C ALA A 63 -4.70 24.01 -4.32
N ALA A 64 -5.52 24.95 -3.82
CA ALA A 64 -6.79 25.34 -4.44
C ALA A 64 -6.66 26.15 -5.75
N ARG A 65 -5.45 26.52 -6.17
CA ARG A 65 -5.17 27.30 -7.40
C ARG A 65 -4.32 26.56 -8.42
N LEU A 66 -4.05 25.29 -8.17
CA LEU A 66 -3.32 24.46 -9.13
C LEU A 66 -4.15 24.22 -10.39
N PRO A 67 -3.51 24.00 -11.54
CA PRO A 67 -4.18 23.46 -12.71
C PRO A 67 -4.97 22.18 -12.36
N ALA A 68 -6.04 21.92 -13.11
CA ALA A 68 -6.71 20.64 -13.02
C ALA A 68 -5.69 19.50 -13.25
N HIS A 69 -5.86 18.39 -12.56
CA HIS A 69 -5.01 17.20 -12.64
C HIS A 69 -3.61 17.32 -12.02
N THR A 70 -3.32 18.43 -11.32
CA THR A 70 -2.05 18.59 -10.59
C THR A 70 -2.25 18.53 -9.09
N THR A 71 -1.27 17.97 -8.37
CA THR A 71 -1.25 17.85 -6.92
C THR A 71 0.01 18.49 -6.36
N LEU A 72 -0.14 19.28 -5.31
CA LEU A 72 0.98 19.82 -4.56
C LEU A 72 1.49 18.80 -3.56
N VAL A 73 2.78 18.58 -3.55
CA VAL A 73 3.46 17.60 -2.68
C VAL A 73 4.52 18.30 -1.86
N ALA A 74 4.62 17.93 -0.59
CA ALA A 74 5.61 18.42 0.35
C ALA A 74 6.62 17.33 0.67
N LEU A 75 7.88 17.54 0.32
CA LEU A 75 9.02 16.67 0.63
C LEU A 75 9.69 17.17 1.91
N THR A 76 9.92 16.31 2.88
CA THR A 76 10.61 16.71 4.12
C THR A 76 12.07 17.04 3.86
N VAL A 77 12.62 18.05 4.56
CA VAL A 77 14.05 18.39 4.51
C VAL A 77 14.81 17.88 5.75
N GLY A 78 14.09 17.27 6.68
CA GLY A 78 14.57 16.67 7.92
C GLY A 78 13.39 16.02 8.65
N ASP A 79 13.58 15.56 9.88
CA ASP A 79 12.47 15.12 10.72
C ASP A 79 11.48 16.26 10.88
N THR A 80 10.23 16.04 10.51
CA THR A 80 9.23 17.11 10.35
C THR A 80 8.17 17.02 11.44
N ALA A 81 8.03 18.08 12.21
CA ALA A 81 6.98 18.22 13.21
C ALA A 81 5.61 18.45 12.54
N VAL A 82 4.60 17.68 12.99
CA VAL A 82 3.22 17.80 12.53
C VAL A 82 2.34 18.26 13.69
N TYR A 83 1.50 19.23 13.42
CA TYR A 83 0.64 19.88 14.41
C TYR A 83 -0.83 19.61 14.10
N GLU A 84 -1.65 19.56 15.14
CA GLU A 84 -3.11 19.42 15.00
C GLU A 84 -3.75 20.67 14.40
N THR A 85 -3.26 21.85 14.81
CA THR A 85 -3.63 23.16 14.24
C THR A 85 -2.41 24.07 14.20
N THR A 86 -2.51 25.16 13.44
CA THR A 86 -1.46 26.20 13.35
C THR A 86 -1.24 26.99 14.65
N MET A 87 -2.12 26.84 15.65
CA MET A 87 -2.03 27.53 16.95
C MET A 87 -1.35 26.68 18.03
N HIS A 88 -1.16 25.39 17.81
CA HIS A 88 -0.46 24.52 18.76
C HIS A 88 1.05 24.77 18.73
N THR A 89 1.65 24.83 19.92
CA THR A 89 3.11 24.98 20.09
C THR A 89 3.81 23.65 20.10
N ASP A 90 3.14 22.60 20.57
CA ASP A 90 3.67 21.26 20.66
C ASP A 90 3.18 20.40 19.46
N PRO A 91 4.05 19.68 18.79
CA PRO A 91 3.66 18.81 17.70
C PRO A 91 2.84 17.61 18.22
N MET A 92 1.81 17.21 17.47
CA MET A 92 1.08 15.97 17.77
C MET A 92 1.90 14.72 17.46
N LEU A 93 2.81 14.81 16.49
CA LEU A 93 3.80 13.78 16.14
C LEU A 93 4.97 14.38 15.36
N THR A 94 6.05 13.62 15.23
CA THR A 94 7.17 13.96 14.35
C THR A 94 7.31 12.86 13.31
N MET A 95 7.27 13.23 12.04
CA MET A 95 7.52 12.32 10.92
C MET A 95 9.00 12.23 10.65
N PRO A 96 9.58 11.01 10.58
CA PRO A 96 10.98 10.83 10.21
C PRO A 96 11.24 11.36 8.79
N HIS A 97 12.44 11.86 8.54
CA HIS A 97 12.86 12.31 7.21
C HIS A 97 12.78 11.21 6.15
N THR A 98 12.96 9.95 6.53
CA THR A 98 12.88 8.81 5.61
C THR A 98 11.86 7.79 6.09
N THR A 99 11.17 7.15 5.14
CA THR A 99 10.28 6.01 5.39
C THR A 99 11.08 4.79 5.87
N ILE A 100 10.38 3.76 6.33
CA ILE A 100 11.00 2.47 6.68
C ILE A 100 11.64 1.76 5.47
N LEU A 101 11.26 2.13 4.25
CA LEU A 101 11.85 1.64 2.99
C LEU A 101 13.03 2.50 2.54
N GLY A 102 13.31 3.60 3.28
CA GLY A 102 14.44 4.50 3.08
C GLY A 102 14.18 5.61 2.05
N THR A 103 12.97 5.77 1.53
CA THR A 103 12.57 6.90 0.68
C THR A 103 12.41 8.15 1.51
N VAL A 104 12.71 9.33 0.96
CA VAL A 104 12.41 10.59 1.64
C VAL A 104 10.90 10.70 1.88
N THR A 105 10.51 11.07 3.09
CA THR A 105 9.10 11.20 3.45
C THR A 105 8.46 12.35 2.70
N VAL A 106 7.29 12.08 2.10
CA VAL A 106 6.47 13.04 1.38
C VAL A 106 5.07 13.09 1.97
N PHE A 107 4.39 14.20 1.73
CA PHE A 107 2.99 14.42 2.07
C PHE A 107 2.24 15.00 0.87
N GLU A 108 1.00 14.60 0.69
CA GLU A 108 0.07 15.32 -0.18
C GLU A 108 -0.40 16.59 0.53
N VAL A 109 -0.30 17.75 -0.12
CA VAL A 109 -0.79 19.01 0.42
C VAL A 109 -2.26 19.19 0.07
N VAL A 110 -3.11 19.18 1.08
CA VAL A 110 -4.57 19.33 0.91
C VAL A 110 -5.03 20.79 1.04
N GLU A 111 -4.24 21.63 1.73
CA GLU A 111 -4.55 23.05 1.90
C GLU A 111 -3.28 23.89 2.09
N GLY A 112 -3.26 25.08 1.51
CA GLY A 112 -2.14 26.00 1.63
C GLY A 112 -1.07 25.80 0.55
N PRO A 113 0.18 26.25 0.77
CA PRO A 113 0.62 26.93 1.98
C PRO A 113 -0.01 28.33 2.16
N THR A 114 -0.37 28.61 3.41
CA THR A 114 -0.93 29.92 3.80
C THR A 114 -0.31 30.32 5.14
N GLU A 115 0.13 31.57 5.26
CA GLU A 115 0.75 32.10 6.50
C GLU A 115 1.90 31.23 7.06
N GLY A 116 2.66 30.57 6.18
CA GLY A 116 3.78 29.70 6.55
C GLY A 116 3.40 28.28 6.96
N TRP A 117 2.13 27.87 6.78
CA TRP A 117 1.62 26.56 7.11
C TRP A 117 0.96 25.87 5.91
N ALA A 118 1.09 24.56 5.85
CA ALA A 118 0.38 23.70 4.91
C ALA A 118 -0.32 22.56 5.66
N ARG A 119 -1.59 22.30 5.32
CA ARG A 119 -2.29 21.11 5.78
C ARG A 119 -1.99 19.98 4.83
N VAL A 120 -1.57 18.86 5.39
CA VAL A 120 -1.10 17.71 4.64
C VAL A 120 -1.81 16.43 5.06
N ARG A 121 -1.95 15.49 4.12
CA ARG A 121 -2.37 14.12 4.39
C ARG A 121 -1.17 13.32 4.86
N LEU A 122 -1.37 12.50 5.90
CA LEU A 122 -0.30 11.79 6.58
C LEU A 122 -0.32 10.29 6.24
N PRO A 123 0.84 9.67 6.01
CA PRO A 123 0.95 8.23 5.80
C PRO A 123 0.98 7.46 7.12
N VAL A 124 -0.02 7.67 7.98
CA VAL A 124 -0.14 7.06 9.31
C VAL A 124 -1.56 6.55 9.56
N ARG A 125 -1.74 5.80 10.64
CA ARG A 125 -3.08 5.41 11.12
C ARG A 125 -3.73 6.51 11.95
N PRO A 126 -5.07 6.61 11.85
CA PRO A 126 -5.97 5.95 10.89
C PRO A 126 -5.80 6.49 9.47
N ASN A 127 -6.25 5.73 8.46
CA ASN A 127 -6.28 6.19 7.07
C ASN A 127 -7.03 7.53 6.96
N GLY A 128 -6.54 8.46 6.13
CA GLY A 128 -7.11 9.78 5.99
C GLY A 128 -6.69 10.79 7.08
N SER A 129 -5.74 10.44 7.97
CA SER A 129 -5.19 11.39 8.94
C SER A 129 -4.56 12.58 8.25
N GLU A 130 -4.78 13.76 8.81
CA GLU A 130 -4.22 15.03 8.34
C GLU A 130 -3.56 15.78 9.49
N GLY A 131 -2.72 16.74 9.14
CA GLY A 131 -2.06 17.63 10.10
C GLY A 131 -1.44 18.83 9.40
N TRP A 132 -0.93 19.75 10.22
CA TRP A 132 -0.28 20.97 9.73
C TRP A 132 1.23 20.86 9.87
N VAL A 133 1.95 21.22 8.80
CA VAL A 133 3.41 21.32 8.79
C VAL A 133 3.81 22.76 8.47
N LYS A 134 4.99 23.18 8.97
CA LYS A 134 5.55 24.48 8.58
C LYS A 134 6.06 24.39 7.14
N ALA A 135 5.73 25.37 6.35
CA ALA A 135 6.18 25.45 4.95
C ALA A 135 7.70 25.53 4.80
N ASP A 136 8.40 26.01 5.85
CA ASP A 136 9.87 26.06 5.88
C ASP A 136 10.54 24.72 6.20
N ASP A 137 9.79 23.76 6.76
CA ASP A 137 10.30 22.43 7.08
C ASP A 137 10.17 21.44 5.91
N VAL A 138 9.61 21.88 4.77
CA VAL A 138 9.36 21.06 3.60
C VAL A 138 9.76 21.77 2.31
N MET A 139 10.06 20.96 1.29
CA MET A 139 10.26 21.40 -0.09
C MET A 139 9.00 21.05 -0.88
N LEU A 140 8.41 22.04 -1.56
CA LEU A 140 7.20 21.86 -2.34
C LEU A 140 7.52 21.56 -3.80
N TYR A 141 6.76 20.65 -4.40
CA TYR A 141 6.76 20.37 -5.84
C TYR A 141 5.38 19.95 -6.31
N VAL A 142 5.18 19.86 -7.60
CA VAL A 142 3.91 19.51 -8.23
C VAL A 142 4.07 18.19 -8.97
N VAL A 143 3.06 17.34 -8.86
CA VAL A 143 2.88 16.15 -9.69
C VAL A 143 1.63 16.33 -10.54
N ASP A 144 1.67 15.87 -11.78
CA ASP A 144 0.60 15.92 -12.79
C ASP A 144 0.05 14.54 -13.14
N SER A 145 0.36 13.59 -12.29
CA SER A 145 -0.03 12.18 -12.44
C SER A 145 -1.02 11.74 -11.37
N LYS A 146 -1.82 10.71 -11.69
CA LYS A 146 -2.78 10.08 -10.78
C LYS A 146 -2.86 8.58 -11.06
N VAL A 147 -3.08 7.80 -10.02
CA VAL A 147 -3.44 6.38 -10.09
C VAL A 147 -4.86 6.21 -9.58
N GLU A 148 -5.71 5.56 -10.36
CA GLU A 148 -7.04 5.12 -9.94
C GLU A 148 -7.10 3.61 -9.89
N ILE A 149 -7.71 3.07 -8.82
CA ILE A 149 -7.90 1.63 -8.63
C ILE A 149 -9.37 1.38 -8.35
N ASP A 150 -10.03 0.65 -9.25
CA ASP A 150 -11.40 0.18 -9.09
C ASP A 150 -11.38 -1.27 -8.60
N LEU A 151 -11.86 -1.50 -7.37
CA LEU A 151 -11.87 -2.82 -6.76
C LEU A 151 -12.94 -3.72 -7.33
N SER A 152 -14.07 -3.16 -7.83
CA SER A 152 -15.15 -3.91 -8.44
C SER A 152 -14.75 -4.45 -9.81
N GLU A 153 -14.10 -3.63 -10.62
CA GLU A 153 -13.58 -4.00 -11.94
C GLU A 153 -12.20 -4.68 -11.85
N ARG A 154 -11.53 -4.57 -10.69
CA ARG A 154 -10.16 -5.04 -10.46
C ARG A 154 -9.20 -4.51 -11.52
N SER A 155 -9.26 -3.21 -11.71
CA SER A 155 -8.43 -2.47 -12.66
C SER A 155 -7.64 -1.37 -11.97
N LEU A 156 -6.50 -1.03 -12.56
CA LEU A 156 -5.71 0.15 -12.23
C LEU A 156 -5.56 0.97 -13.50
N THR A 157 -5.83 2.26 -13.41
CA THR A 157 -5.59 3.23 -14.48
C THR A 157 -4.58 4.28 -14.00
N TYR A 158 -3.59 4.55 -14.83
CA TYR A 158 -2.61 5.62 -14.63
C TYR A 158 -2.90 6.75 -15.60
N PHE A 159 -2.94 7.96 -15.05
CA PHE A 159 -3.13 9.21 -15.78
C PHE A 159 -1.89 10.08 -15.66
N GLU A 160 -1.58 10.83 -16.72
CA GLU A 160 -0.58 11.86 -16.77
C GLU A 160 -1.17 13.09 -17.49
N ASP A 161 -1.00 14.30 -16.95
CA ASP A 161 -1.65 15.52 -17.45
C ASP A 161 -3.18 15.39 -17.64
N GLY A 162 -3.82 14.53 -16.86
CA GLY A 162 -5.25 14.25 -16.96
C GLY A 162 -5.67 13.29 -18.08
N GLU A 163 -4.73 12.81 -18.87
CA GLU A 163 -4.96 11.85 -19.93
C GLU A 163 -4.69 10.41 -19.45
N GLU A 164 -5.53 9.46 -19.85
CA GLU A 164 -5.28 8.05 -19.56
C GLU A 164 -4.07 7.55 -20.38
N VAL A 165 -3.04 7.10 -19.68
CA VAL A 165 -1.81 6.56 -20.29
C VAL A 165 -1.83 5.03 -20.32
N LEU A 166 -2.38 4.40 -19.27
CA LEU A 166 -2.35 2.95 -19.13
C LEU A 166 -3.52 2.48 -18.26
N THR A 167 -4.20 1.43 -18.71
CA THR A 167 -5.14 0.66 -17.87
C THR A 167 -4.76 -0.82 -17.88
N THR A 168 -4.83 -1.48 -16.71
CA THR A 168 -4.44 -2.87 -16.52
C THR A 168 -5.32 -3.58 -15.50
N PRO A 169 -5.60 -4.89 -15.68
CA PRO A 169 -6.20 -5.68 -14.62
C PRO A 169 -5.23 -5.88 -13.46
N VAL A 170 -5.76 -5.95 -12.23
CA VAL A 170 -5.00 -6.12 -11.00
C VAL A 170 -5.55 -7.24 -10.12
N ALA A 171 -4.72 -7.76 -9.19
CA ALA A 171 -5.24 -8.53 -8.07
C ALA A 171 -5.37 -7.61 -6.86
N VAL A 172 -6.47 -7.76 -6.12
CA VAL A 172 -6.81 -6.95 -4.95
C VAL A 172 -6.91 -7.80 -3.68
N GLY A 173 -7.15 -7.18 -2.54
CA GLY A 173 -7.36 -7.84 -1.27
C GLY A 173 -8.57 -8.77 -1.26
N THR A 174 -8.49 -9.82 -0.46
CA THR A 174 -9.64 -10.70 -0.21
C THR A 174 -10.64 -10.03 0.73
N SER A 175 -11.87 -10.58 0.83
CA SER A 175 -12.87 -10.09 1.80
C SER A 175 -12.39 -10.14 3.27
N ARG A 176 -11.44 -11.03 3.60
CA ARG A 176 -10.83 -11.10 4.94
C ARG A 176 -9.79 -10.01 5.16
N ASN A 177 -9.06 -9.65 4.14
CA ASN A 177 -8.01 -8.63 4.16
C ASN A 177 -8.24 -7.70 2.96
N PRO A 178 -9.22 -6.79 3.03
CA PRO A 178 -9.58 -5.95 1.91
C PRO A 178 -8.48 -4.92 1.61
N THR A 179 -8.40 -4.52 0.34
CA THR A 179 -7.70 -3.29 -0.03
C THR A 179 -8.53 -2.11 0.49
N PRO A 180 -7.96 -1.18 1.26
CA PRO A 180 -8.70 -0.03 1.78
C PRO A 180 -9.19 0.88 0.66
N VAL A 181 -10.40 1.41 0.81
CA VAL A 181 -10.99 2.43 -0.08
C VAL A 181 -10.65 3.81 0.45
N GLY A 182 -10.39 4.76 -0.44
CA GLY A 182 -10.12 6.14 -0.07
C GLY A 182 -9.12 6.84 -0.97
N GLU A 183 -8.65 7.99 -0.52
CA GLU A 183 -7.65 8.82 -1.17
C GLU A 183 -6.30 8.66 -0.46
N PHE A 184 -5.31 8.32 -1.22
CA PHE A 184 -3.94 8.02 -0.77
C PHE A 184 -2.94 8.66 -1.72
N PHE A 185 -1.66 8.45 -1.46
CA PHE A 185 -0.57 8.89 -2.34
C PHE A 185 0.61 7.91 -2.27
N VAL A 186 1.45 7.90 -3.30
CA VAL A 186 2.67 7.09 -3.36
C VAL A 186 3.70 7.63 -2.38
N THR A 187 4.12 6.80 -1.42
CA THR A 187 5.15 7.14 -0.42
C THR A 187 6.54 6.65 -0.81
N ASP A 188 6.59 5.53 -1.54
CA ASP A 188 7.83 4.84 -1.87
C ASP A 188 7.77 4.30 -3.30
N ASN A 189 8.89 4.36 -4.01
CA ASN A 189 9.08 3.73 -5.31
C ASN A 189 10.39 2.94 -5.26
N VAL A 190 10.29 1.61 -5.15
CA VAL A 190 11.44 0.75 -4.87
C VAL A 190 11.68 -0.35 -5.90
N THR A 191 12.94 -0.59 -6.19
CA THR A 191 13.40 -1.74 -6.96
C THR A 191 13.76 -2.88 -6.01
N LEU A 192 13.30 -4.10 -6.30
CA LEU A 192 13.52 -5.26 -5.46
C LEU A 192 14.70 -6.09 -5.95
N ALA A 193 15.56 -6.52 -5.02
CA ALA A 193 16.75 -7.29 -5.32
C ALA A 193 16.45 -8.66 -5.98
N ASN A 194 15.26 -9.24 -5.69
CA ASN A 194 14.80 -10.49 -6.29
C ASN A 194 13.52 -10.26 -7.09
N PRO A 195 13.59 -10.08 -8.42
CA PRO A 195 12.40 -9.88 -9.26
C PRO A 195 11.49 -11.12 -9.33
N GLY A 196 11.97 -12.30 -8.95
CA GLY A 196 11.19 -13.54 -8.84
C GLY A 196 10.45 -13.69 -7.50
N SER A 197 10.55 -12.72 -6.61
CA SER A 197 9.86 -12.72 -5.31
C SER A 197 8.35 -12.57 -5.48
N PRO A 198 7.56 -12.81 -4.42
CA PRO A 198 6.12 -12.54 -4.43
C PRO A 198 5.75 -11.07 -4.72
N TRP A 199 6.71 -10.15 -4.61
CA TRP A 199 6.57 -8.71 -4.85
C TRP A 199 6.95 -8.29 -6.28
N GLY A 200 7.47 -9.22 -7.11
CA GLY A 200 7.96 -8.91 -8.45
C GLY A 200 9.23 -8.05 -8.44
N PRO A 201 9.51 -7.33 -9.56
CA PRO A 201 10.71 -6.51 -9.72
C PRO A 201 10.65 -5.15 -9.01
N HIS A 202 9.47 -4.55 -8.88
CA HIS A 202 9.26 -3.20 -8.34
C HIS A 202 8.03 -3.15 -7.45
N ALA A 203 8.01 -2.17 -6.54
CA ALA A 203 6.87 -1.91 -5.68
C ALA A 203 6.75 -0.41 -5.35
N PHE A 204 5.53 0.08 -5.27
CA PHE A 204 5.18 1.33 -4.62
C PHE A 204 4.66 1.03 -3.22
N GLY A 205 5.14 1.75 -2.20
CA GLY A 205 4.42 1.94 -0.96
C GLY A 205 3.41 3.06 -1.13
N ILE A 206 2.24 2.95 -0.55
CA ILE A 206 1.27 4.06 -0.53
C ILE A 206 0.92 4.46 0.90
N SER A 207 0.33 5.63 1.07
CA SER A 207 -0.04 6.15 2.40
C SER A 207 -1.13 5.34 3.10
N ALA A 208 -1.77 4.38 2.41
CA ALA A 208 -2.78 3.49 2.96
C ALA A 208 -2.20 2.46 3.94
N ARG A 209 -2.96 2.18 4.99
CA ARG A 209 -2.70 1.12 5.97
C ARG A 209 -3.82 0.09 5.95
N SER A 210 -3.47 -1.20 6.03
CA SER A 210 -4.46 -2.28 6.09
C SER A 210 -5.33 -2.15 7.34
N ASP A 211 -6.65 -2.28 7.20
CA ASP A 211 -7.59 -2.24 8.32
C ASP A 211 -7.54 -3.51 9.17
N THR A 212 -6.99 -4.60 8.64
CA THR A 212 -6.97 -5.92 9.29
C THR A 212 -5.59 -6.39 9.71
N ILE A 213 -4.53 -5.95 9.03
CA ILE A 213 -3.14 -6.32 9.30
C ILE A 213 -2.45 -5.07 9.85
N THR A 214 -2.30 -5.03 11.17
CA THR A 214 -1.70 -3.87 11.86
C THR A 214 -0.19 -3.96 12.01
N GLU A 215 0.39 -5.14 11.74
CA GLU A 215 1.83 -5.36 11.74
C GLU A 215 2.20 -6.37 10.65
N TYR A 216 3.16 -6.02 9.81
CA TYR A 216 3.70 -6.89 8.78
C TYR A 216 5.17 -6.58 8.53
N ASN A 217 6.05 -7.57 8.75
CA ASN A 217 7.52 -7.45 8.54
C ASN A 217 8.15 -6.22 9.23
N GLY A 218 7.69 -5.89 10.44
CA GLY A 218 8.21 -4.76 11.21
C GLY A 218 7.61 -3.40 10.82
N GLY A 219 6.68 -3.36 9.86
CA GLY A 219 5.91 -2.16 9.50
C GLY A 219 4.46 -2.26 9.96
N ASP A 220 3.74 -1.16 9.90
CA ASP A 220 2.36 -0.98 10.39
C ASP A 220 1.28 -1.37 9.35
N GLY A 221 1.55 -2.37 8.51
CA GLY A 221 0.61 -2.86 7.51
C GLY A 221 0.43 -1.95 6.31
N ILE A 222 1.53 -1.36 5.81
CA ILE A 222 1.54 -0.54 4.60
C ILE A 222 0.96 -1.33 3.42
N ILE A 223 0.04 -0.71 2.69
CA ILE A 223 -0.45 -1.24 1.42
C ILE A 223 0.56 -0.92 0.32
N GLY A 224 0.87 -1.92 -0.48
CA GLY A 224 1.74 -1.78 -1.64
C GLY A 224 1.01 -2.02 -2.96
N ILE A 225 1.50 -1.38 -4.01
CA ILE A 225 1.18 -1.69 -5.42
C ILE A 225 2.44 -2.29 -6.01
N HIS A 226 2.42 -3.57 -6.42
CA HIS A 226 3.66 -4.28 -6.73
C HIS A 226 3.48 -5.37 -7.80
N GLY A 227 4.57 -5.85 -8.37
CA GLY A 227 4.56 -7.00 -9.25
C GLY A 227 4.21 -8.31 -8.55
N THR A 228 4.35 -9.44 -9.23
CA THR A 228 4.02 -10.73 -8.63
C THR A 228 4.77 -11.88 -9.30
N ASN A 229 5.08 -12.91 -8.52
CA ASN A 229 5.50 -14.22 -9.06
C ASN A 229 4.30 -15.18 -9.27
N ARG A 230 3.06 -14.68 -9.11
CA ARG A 230 1.82 -15.43 -9.31
C ARG A 230 0.91 -14.73 -10.31
N PRO A 231 1.28 -14.69 -11.61
CA PRO A 231 0.53 -13.95 -12.62
C PRO A 231 -0.93 -14.40 -12.74
N ALA A 232 -1.25 -15.67 -12.45
CA ALA A 232 -2.61 -16.18 -12.42
C ALA A 232 -3.49 -15.56 -11.31
N SER A 233 -2.92 -14.77 -10.38
CA SER A 233 -3.69 -14.03 -9.38
C SER A 233 -4.31 -12.74 -9.92
N ILE A 234 -3.79 -12.20 -11.03
CA ILE A 234 -4.29 -10.98 -11.65
C ILE A 234 -5.78 -11.16 -12.05
N GLY A 235 -6.59 -10.15 -11.82
CA GLY A 235 -8.04 -10.17 -12.01
C GLY A 235 -8.81 -10.80 -10.85
N ASN A 236 -8.15 -11.20 -9.76
CA ASN A 236 -8.80 -11.88 -8.64
C ASN A 236 -8.60 -11.15 -7.30
N ALA A 237 -9.53 -11.36 -6.35
CA ALA A 237 -9.34 -11.00 -4.96
C ALA A 237 -8.46 -12.07 -4.28
N ALA A 238 -7.13 -11.87 -4.28
CA ALA A 238 -6.14 -12.91 -3.96
C ALA A 238 -4.99 -12.43 -3.07
N SER A 239 -5.01 -11.19 -2.60
CA SER A 239 -3.94 -10.61 -1.77
C SER A 239 -4.35 -10.44 -0.31
N LEU A 240 -3.40 -9.99 0.51
CA LEU A 240 -3.61 -9.59 1.90
C LEU A 240 -3.88 -8.06 2.03
N GLY A 241 -4.37 -7.42 0.96
CA GLY A 241 -4.68 -6.00 0.90
C GLY A 241 -3.88 -5.24 -0.16
N CYS A 242 -2.67 -5.68 -0.49
CA CYS A 242 -1.86 -5.08 -1.55
C CYS A 242 -2.49 -5.29 -2.94
N VAL A 243 -2.19 -4.38 -3.86
CA VAL A 243 -2.60 -4.45 -5.27
C VAL A 243 -1.47 -5.07 -6.08
N ARG A 244 -1.76 -6.15 -6.82
CA ARG A 244 -0.75 -6.84 -7.65
C ARG A 244 -0.95 -6.54 -9.12
N LEU A 245 0.14 -6.26 -9.78
CA LEU A 245 0.23 -5.95 -11.22
C LEU A 245 1.01 -7.02 -11.98
N PRO A 246 0.80 -7.16 -13.29
CA PRO A 246 1.76 -7.81 -14.17
C PRO A 246 3.14 -7.17 -14.02
N ASN A 247 4.20 -7.98 -14.06
CA ASN A 247 5.57 -7.48 -13.83
C ASN A 247 6.04 -6.47 -14.88
N GLU A 248 5.63 -6.65 -16.12
CA GLU A 248 5.89 -5.69 -17.20
C GLU A 248 5.24 -4.33 -16.95
N VAL A 249 4.02 -4.32 -16.39
CA VAL A 249 3.29 -3.10 -16.08
C VAL A 249 3.92 -2.34 -14.91
N ILE A 250 4.20 -3.03 -13.79
CA ILE A 250 4.86 -2.36 -12.66
C ILE A 250 6.24 -1.84 -13.03
N THR A 251 6.96 -2.51 -13.95
CA THR A 251 8.24 -2.04 -14.47
C THR A 251 8.09 -0.76 -15.28
N ALA A 252 7.06 -0.64 -16.09
CA ALA A 252 6.76 0.60 -16.81
C ALA A 252 6.36 1.73 -15.85
N LEU A 253 5.42 1.45 -14.94
CA LEU A 253 4.96 2.45 -13.95
C LEU A 253 6.10 2.92 -13.02
N HIS A 254 7.03 2.05 -12.66
CA HIS A 254 8.21 2.41 -11.85
C HIS A 254 9.02 3.57 -12.45
N GLN A 255 9.03 3.71 -13.77
CA GLN A 255 9.74 4.79 -14.48
C GLN A 255 8.90 6.06 -14.64
N MET A 256 7.56 5.94 -14.54
CA MET A 256 6.64 7.04 -14.85
C MET A 256 6.03 7.68 -13.59
N VAL A 257 5.79 6.89 -12.53
CA VAL A 257 5.05 7.34 -11.34
C VAL A 257 5.99 7.93 -10.29
N PRO A 258 5.97 9.26 -10.08
CA PRO A 258 6.75 9.89 -9.02
C PRO A 258 6.16 9.60 -7.62
N ILE A 259 6.99 9.73 -6.58
CA ILE A 259 6.48 9.77 -5.20
C ILE A 259 5.56 10.98 -5.03
N GLY A 260 4.55 10.86 -4.15
CA GLY A 260 3.54 11.91 -3.97
C GLY A 260 2.38 11.85 -4.99
N THR A 261 2.46 10.99 -6.02
CA THR A 261 1.34 10.78 -6.96
C THR A 261 0.09 10.35 -6.18
N PRO A 262 -1.06 11.04 -6.35
CA PRO A 262 -2.34 10.63 -5.76
C PRO A 262 -2.75 9.23 -6.20
N VAL A 263 -3.32 8.48 -5.27
CA VAL A 263 -3.88 7.14 -5.49
C VAL A 263 -5.31 7.12 -4.95
N GLU A 264 -6.28 7.07 -5.85
CA GLU A 264 -7.68 6.90 -5.47
C GLU A 264 -8.08 5.44 -5.59
N ILE A 265 -8.66 4.89 -4.52
CA ILE A 265 -9.13 3.50 -4.49
C ILE A 265 -10.64 3.52 -4.24
N THR A 266 -11.41 3.03 -5.20
CA THR A 266 -12.88 2.93 -5.17
C THR A 266 -13.35 1.48 -5.08
N ALA A 267 -14.61 1.27 -4.55
CA ALA A 267 -15.20 -0.05 -4.33
C ALA A 267 -15.84 -0.64 -5.58
#